data_617b8db6b7b8546d9baf89f086fc710a
#
_entry.id   617b8db6b7b8546d9baf89f086fc710a
#
_cell.length_a   1.000
_cell.length_b   1.000
_cell.length_c   1.000
_cell.angle_alpha   90.00
_cell.angle_beta   90.00
_cell.angle_gamma   90.00
#
_symmetry.space_group_name_H-M   'P 1'
#
loop_
_entity.id
_entity.type
_entity.pdbx_description
1 polymer ?
#
loop_
_entity_poly.entity_id
_entity_poly.type
_entity_poly.pdbx_seq_one_letter_code
_entity_poly.pdbx_strand_id
1 'polypeptide(L)'
;MIYVIVDGMNITLFFLTFAPPILILAYIIKADKFSEPISAIVKVFLLGVFITGFAGYFNALLIPEGSNRHYLAGLTEESLKYMVLFFYVRKQNYFDEPMDAIVYGVLVSLGFATLENYEYVTRFIEHGQDVAILRAFSAIPLHAMCGVIMGFYFGMANFYKGGNNYAKALLIPICIHGSYNFVAGYSFHLTTIFILVLFFHAKRLHHQFVILQQNKTREAQPKL
;
A
#
# COMPACT_ATOMS: atom_id res chain seq x y z
N MET A 1 -17.56 26.60 -9.58
CA MET A 1 -16.09 26.66 -9.65
C MET A 1 -15.54 25.30 -9.25
N ILE A 2 -15.72 24.31 -10.08
CA ILE A 2 -15.08 22.99 -10.02
C ILE A 2 -14.85 22.58 -11.49
N TYR A 3 -13.90 23.23 -12.12
CA TYR A 3 -13.38 22.87 -13.44
C TYR A 3 -11.85 22.83 -13.39
N VAL A 4 -11.32 21.94 -12.55
CA VAL A 4 -10.00 21.35 -12.75
C VAL A 4 -10.21 19.83 -12.74
N ILE A 5 -11.21 19.39 -13.47
CA ILE A 5 -11.24 18.05 -14.02
C ILE A 5 -10.29 18.17 -15.21
N VAL A 6 -9.17 17.47 -15.13
CA VAL A 6 -8.21 17.36 -16.24
C VAL A 6 -9.01 17.10 -17.51
N ASP A 7 -8.81 17.91 -18.55
CA ASP A 7 -9.46 17.73 -19.85
C ASP A 7 -9.32 16.25 -20.25
N GLY A 8 -10.45 15.55 -20.46
CA GLY A 8 -10.49 14.13 -20.77
C GLY A 8 -10.91 13.18 -19.64
N MET A 9 -10.96 13.60 -18.35
CA MET A 9 -11.43 12.77 -17.25
C MET A 9 -12.96 12.69 -17.23
N ASN A 10 -13.53 11.62 -17.77
CA ASN A 10 -14.98 11.34 -17.69
C ASN A 10 -15.31 10.56 -16.41
N ILE A 11 -16.63 10.43 -16.13
CA ILE A 11 -17.14 9.77 -14.90
C ILE A 11 -16.66 8.31 -14.77
N THR A 12 -16.60 7.58 -15.87
CA THR A 12 -16.13 6.18 -15.90
C THR A 12 -14.66 6.11 -15.51
N LEU A 13 -13.83 6.97 -16.10
CA LEU A 13 -12.40 7.03 -15.82
C LEU A 13 -12.14 7.45 -14.36
N PHE A 14 -12.93 8.38 -13.83
CA PHE A 14 -12.88 8.75 -12.43
C PHE A 14 -13.10 7.54 -11.51
N PHE A 15 -14.15 6.75 -11.74
CA PHE A 15 -14.39 5.55 -10.94
C PHE A 15 -13.31 4.49 -11.12
N LEU A 16 -12.82 4.24 -12.33
CA LEU A 16 -11.73 3.30 -12.57
C LEU A 16 -10.43 3.72 -11.87
N THR A 17 -10.20 5.03 -11.72
CA THR A 17 -9.01 5.57 -11.09
C THR A 17 -9.06 5.46 -9.56
N PHE A 18 -10.20 5.79 -8.94
CA PHE A 18 -10.30 5.97 -7.49
C PHE A 18 -11.00 4.82 -6.76
N ALA A 19 -11.88 4.07 -7.39
CA ALA A 19 -12.61 3.00 -6.71
C ALA A 19 -11.73 1.81 -6.28
N PRO A 20 -10.75 1.31 -7.08
CA PRO A 20 -9.97 0.15 -6.68
C PRO A 20 -9.21 0.33 -5.35
N PRO A 21 -8.43 1.42 -5.11
CA PRO A 21 -7.77 1.61 -3.84
C PRO A 21 -8.75 1.77 -2.67
N ILE A 22 -9.91 2.43 -2.88
CA ILE A 22 -10.93 2.60 -1.84
C ILE A 22 -11.58 1.26 -1.48
N LEU A 23 -11.87 0.39 -2.45
CA LEU A 23 -12.46 -0.92 -2.20
C LEU A 23 -11.52 -1.85 -1.43
N ILE A 24 -10.23 -1.87 -1.77
CA ILE A 24 -9.23 -2.64 -1.04
C ILE A 24 -9.09 -2.10 0.38
N LEU A 25 -9.05 -0.78 0.55
CA LEU A 25 -8.98 -0.14 1.86
C LEU A 25 -10.19 -0.50 2.72
N ALA A 26 -11.40 -0.42 2.18
CA ALA A 26 -12.62 -0.78 2.89
C ALA A 26 -12.61 -2.26 3.34
N TYR A 27 -12.07 -3.16 2.51
CA TYR A 27 -11.90 -4.57 2.88
C TYR A 27 -10.95 -4.74 4.08
N ILE A 28 -9.81 -4.07 4.09
CA ILE A 28 -8.81 -4.17 5.17
C ILE A 28 -9.35 -3.59 6.48
N ILE A 29 -9.97 -2.40 6.43
CA ILE A 29 -10.58 -1.77 7.63
C ILE A 29 -11.68 -2.65 8.21
N LYS A 30 -12.51 -3.25 7.35
CA LYS A 30 -13.59 -4.16 7.81
C LYS A 30 -13.06 -5.46 8.41
N ALA A 31 -11.87 -5.90 8.04
CA ALA A 31 -11.26 -7.12 8.57
C ALA A 31 -10.67 -6.91 9.97
N ASP A 32 -10.40 -5.66 10.35
CA ASP A 32 -9.99 -5.26 11.68
C ASP A 32 -11.18 -5.30 12.65
N LYS A 33 -10.99 -5.96 13.79
CA LYS A 33 -12.02 -6.11 14.81
C LYS A 33 -12.15 -4.90 15.73
N PHE A 34 -11.05 -4.22 15.97
CA PHE A 34 -10.95 -3.04 16.83
C PHE A 34 -10.75 -1.81 15.96
N SER A 35 -11.86 -1.17 15.61
CA SER A 35 -11.87 -0.10 14.61
C SER A 35 -11.00 1.09 14.99
N GLU A 36 -10.16 1.50 14.06
CA GLU A 36 -9.31 2.67 14.18
C GLU A 36 -10.11 3.99 14.15
N PRO A 37 -9.67 5.05 14.85
CA PRO A 37 -10.29 6.36 14.77
C PRO A 37 -10.32 6.88 13.33
N ILE A 38 -11.48 7.35 12.86
CA ILE A 38 -11.64 7.89 11.51
C ILE A 38 -10.62 9.01 11.21
N SER A 39 -10.32 9.84 12.21
CA SER A 39 -9.31 10.90 12.07
C SER A 39 -7.91 10.35 11.82
N ALA A 40 -7.56 9.20 12.40
CA ALA A 40 -6.29 8.53 12.17
C ALA A 40 -6.24 7.89 10.77
N ILE A 41 -7.32 7.20 10.37
CA ILE A 41 -7.49 6.64 9.01
C ILE A 41 -7.26 7.73 7.96
N VAL A 42 -7.98 8.85 8.06
CA VAL A 42 -7.87 9.95 7.09
C VAL A 42 -6.47 10.56 7.10
N LYS A 43 -5.89 10.82 8.27
CA LYS A 43 -4.55 11.42 8.38
C LYS A 43 -3.48 10.54 7.75
N VAL A 44 -3.47 9.23 8.04
CA VAL A 44 -2.44 8.33 7.52
C VAL A 44 -2.60 8.12 6.01
N PHE A 45 -3.84 8.02 5.52
CA PHE A 45 -4.11 8.00 4.08
C PHE A 45 -3.59 9.26 3.38
N LEU A 46 -3.88 10.45 3.93
CA LEU A 46 -3.41 11.71 3.37
C LEU A 46 -1.89 11.88 3.45
N LEU A 47 -1.23 11.33 4.49
CA LEU A 47 0.22 11.25 4.52
C LEU A 47 0.77 10.39 3.37
N GLY A 48 0.10 9.27 3.04
CA GLY A 48 0.42 8.47 1.85
C GLY A 48 0.33 9.28 0.56
N VAL A 49 -0.77 10.02 0.38
CA VAL A 49 -0.93 10.94 -0.76
C VAL A 49 0.19 12.00 -0.80
N PHE A 50 0.52 12.58 0.35
CA PHE A 50 1.53 13.64 0.44
C PHE A 50 2.94 13.18 0.07
N ILE A 51 3.36 12.01 0.52
CA ILE A 51 4.70 11.48 0.24
C ILE A 51 4.90 11.06 -1.22
N THR A 52 3.83 10.91 -2.02
CA THR A 52 3.93 10.58 -3.45
C THR A 52 4.72 11.65 -4.21
N GLY A 53 4.48 12.93 -3.89
CA GLY A 53 5.25 14.03 -4.50
C GLY A 53 6.75 13.95 -4.22
N PHE A 54 7.15 13.58 -2.98
CA PHE A 54 8.56 13.37 -2.65
C PHE A 54 9.14 12.15 -3.38
N ALA A 55 8.37 11.06 -3.48
CA ALA A 55 8.81 9.89 -4.24
C ALA A 55 9.05 10.24 -5.71
N GLY A 56 8.14 10.97 -6.33
CA GLY A 56 8.32 11.46 -7.70
C GLY A 56 9.59 12.29 -7.88
N TYR A 57 9.89 13.18 -6.93
CA TYR A 57 11.14 13.96 -6.95
C TYR A 57 12.39 13.07 -6.84
N PHE A 58 12.43 12.15 -5.89
CA PHE A 58 13.57 11.24 -5.73
C PHE A 58 13.69 10.25 -6.89
N ASN A 59 12.58 9.78 -7.44
CA ASN A 59 12.56 8.92 -8.62
C ASN A 59 13.17 9.66 -9.83
N ALA A 60 12.84 10.94 -10.03
CA ALA A 60 13.41 11.74 -11.10
C ALA A 60 14.95 11.93 -10.97
N LEU A 61 15.47 11.95 -9.74
CA LEU A 61 16.91 12.02 -9.49
C LEU A 61 17.64 10.69 -9.71
N LEU A 62 16.99 9.56 -9.36
CA LEU A 62 17.63 8.24 -9.36
C LEU A 62 17.42 7.45 -10.66
N ILE A 63 16.37 7.76 -11.41
CA ILE A 63 15.96 7.05 -12.61
C ILE A 63 16.09 8.00 -13.80
N PRO A 64 17.20 7.93 -14.56
CA PRO A 64 17.37 8.76 -15.76
C PRO A 64 16.25 8.50 -16.78
N GLU A 65 15.82 9.53 -17.49
CA GLU A 65 14.84 9.40 -18.57
C GLU A 65 15.29 8.36 -19.61
N GLY A 66 14.34 7.52 -20.05
CA GLY A 66 14.61 6.45 -21.01
C GLY A 66 15.41 5.26 -20.46
N SER A 67 15.73 5.23 -19.16
CA SER A 67 16.43 4.09 -18.57
C SER A 67 15.47 2.96 -18.17
N ASN A 68 15.97 1.72 -18.21
CA ASN A 68 15.25 0.54 -17.75
C ASN A 68 15.34 0.35 -16.22
N ARG A 69 15.66 1.41 -15.44
CA ARG A 69 15.90 1.33 -13.99
C ARG A 69 14.68 1.61 -13.12
N HIS A 70 13.48 1.45 -13.67
CA HIS A 70 12.22 1.69 -12.94
C HIS A 70 12.08 0.84 -11.67
N TYR A 71 12.82 -0.26 -11.55
CA TYR A 71 12.89 -1.06 -10.32
C TYR A 71 13.43 -0.27 -9.11
N LEU A 72 14.19 0.81 -9.32
CA LEU A 72 14.69 1.68 -8.26
C LEU A 72 13.56 2.48 -7.57
N ALA A 73 12.42 2.67 -8.21
CA ALA A 73 11.26 3.31 -7.60
C ALA A 73 10.80 2.57 -6.34
N GLY A 74 10.94 1.24 -6.30
CA GLY A 74 10.65 0.48 -5.08
C GLY A 74 11.46 0.93 -3.87
N LEU A 75 12.72 1.34 -4.07
CA LEU A 75 13.58 1.83 -2.98
C LEU A 75 13.05 3.16 -2.39
N THR A 76 12.75 4.14 -3.23
CA THR A 76 12.28 5.46 -2.79
C THR A 76 10.90 5.38 -2.17
N GLU A 77 9.97 4.73 -2.85
CA GLU A 77 8.57 4.70 -2.48
C GLU A 77 8.31 3.90 -1.20
N GLU A 78 8.85 2.69 -1.10
CA GLU A 78 8.64 1.87 0.10
C GLU A 78 9.41 2.44 1.30
N SER A 79 10.55 3.09 1.09
CA SER A 79 11.26 3.78 2.17
C SER A 79 10.44 4.96 2.73
N LEU A 80 9.81 5.76 1.89
CA LEU A 80 8.96 6.86 2.33
C LEU A 80 7.71 6.37 3.08
N LYS A 81 7.06 5.30 2.60
CA LYS A 81 5.93 4.67 3.30
C LYS A 81 6.35 4.12 4.66
N TYR A 82 7.49 3.44 4.73
CA TYR A 82 8.06 2.96 5.98
C TYR A 82 8.37 4.10 6.95
N MET A 83 8.90 5.24 6.48
CA MET A 83 9.15 6.41 7.30
C MET A 83 7.88 6.95 7.97
N VAL A 84 6.74 6.95 7.28
CA VAL A 84 5.44 7.33 7.89
C VAL A 84 5.11 6.40 9.06
N LEU A 85 5.23 5.09 8.88
CA LEU A 85 4.98 4.14 9.97
C LEU A 85 5.96 4.35 11.12
N PHE A 86 7.25 4.49 10.82
CA PHE A 86 8.32 4.54 11.82
C PHE A 86 8.37 5.85 12.60
N PHE A 87 8.20 6.99 11.96
CA PHE A 87 8.34 8.30 12.61
C PHE A 87 7.03 8.89 13.10
N TYR A 88 5.90 8.52 12.50
CA TYR A 88 4.60 9.06 12.84
C TYR A 88 3.69 8.02 13.52
N VAL A 89 3.31 6.94 12.82
CA VAL A 89 2.27 6.00 13.29
C VAL A 89 2.62 5.37 14.63
N ARG A 90 3.82 4.82 14.80
CA ARG A 90 4.21 4.10 16.02
C ARG A 90 4.21 4.95 17.30
N LYS A 91 4.13 6.29 17.18
CA LYS A 91 4.10 7.21 18.31
C LYS A 91 2.68 7.60 18.73
N GLN A 92 1.69 7.11 18.01
CA GLN A 92 0.31 7.46 18.27
C GLN A 92 -0.30 6.53 19.31
N ASN A 93 -1.19 7.06 20.15
CA ASN A 93 -1.87 6.30 21.20
C ASN A 93 -2.83 5.23 20.65
N TYR A 94 -3.28 5.39 19.40
CA TYR A 94 -4.15 4.46 18.73
C TYR A 94 -3.39 3.32 18.02
N PHE A 95 -2.07 3.30 18.10
CA PHE A 95 -1.23 2.20 17.60
C PHE A 95 -0.95 1.26 18.78
N ASP A 96 -1.91 0.40 19.13
CA ASP A 96 -1.89 -0.36 20.39
C ASP A 96 -2.00 -1.88 20.18
N GLU A 97 -2.19 -2.35 18.92
CA GLU A 97 -2.17 -3.78 18.62
C GLU A 97 -1.49 -4.12 17.27
N PRO A 98 -1.10 -5.40 17.07
CA PRO A 98 -0.35 -5.81 15.86
C PRO A 98 -1.11 -5.58 14.55
N MET A 99 -2.45 -5.69 14.54
CA MET A 99 -3.27 -5.51 13.34
C MET A 99 -3.25 -4.07 12.84
N ASP A 100 -3.13 -3.09 13.75
CA ASP A 100 -3.03 -1.67 13.40
C ASP A 100 -1.87 -1.42 12.44
N ALA A 101 -0.77 -2.14 12.63
CA ALA A 101 0.39 -2.02 11.76
C ALA A 101 0.06 -2.41 10.30
N ILE A 102 -0.79 -3.42 10.09
CA ILE A 102 -1.27 -3.78 8.75
C ILE A 102 -2.24 -2.72 8.23
N VAL A 103 -3.20 -2.29 9.06
CA VAL A 103 -4.19 -1.26 8.68
C VAL A 103 -3.46 0.02 8.24
N TYR A 104 -2.55 0.53 9.06
CA TYR A 104 -1.81 1.77 8.73
C TYR A 104 -0.78 1.58 7.61
N GLY A 105 -0.17 0.40 7.49
CA GLY A 105 0.69 0.06 6.36
C GLY A 105 -0.06 0.10 5.02
N VAL A 106 -1.29 -0.44 4.99
CA VAL A 106 -2.15 -0.41 3.82
C VAL A 106 -2.69 1.00 3.57
N LEU A 107 -3.06 1.75 4.62
CA LEU A 107 -3.53 3.13 4.51
C LEU A 107 -2.50 4.03 3.81
N VAL A 108 -1.26 4.03 4.29
CA VAL A 108 -0.21 4.84 3.66
C VAL A 108 0.09 4.38 2.23
N SER A 109 0.09 3.07 1.98
CA SER A 109 0.37 2.50 0.66
C SER A 109 -0.75 2.80 -0.34
N LEU A 110 -2.02 2.72 0.06
CA LEU A 110 -3.14 3.03 -0.82
C LEU A 110 -3.36 4.54 -0.99
N GLY A 111 -3.04 5.36 0.02
CA GLY A 111 -2.99 6.81 -0.15
C GLY A 111 -1.97 7.20 -1.22
N PHE A 112 -0.77 6.63 -1.14
CA PHE A 112 0.27 6.76 -2.16
C PHE A 112 -0.23 6.31 -3.54
N ALA A 113 -0.71 5.07 -3.65
CA ALA A 113 -1.16 4.49 -4.90
C ALA A 113 -2.33 5.26 -5.55
N THR A 114 -3.17 5.92 -4.75
CA THR A 114 -4.29 6.72 -5.26
C THR A 114 -3.80 7.92 -6.07
N LEU A 115 -2.85 8.69 -5.54
CA LEU A 115 -2.29 9.84 -6.27
C LEU A 115 -1.44 9.36 -7.45
N GLU A 116 -0.61 8.36 -7.25
CA GLU A 116 0.21 7.80 -8.33
C GLU A 116 -0.67 7.27 -9.47
N ASN A 117 -1.78 6.57 -9.17
CA ASN A 117 -2.71 6.09 -10.18
C ASN A 117 -3.34 7.25 -10.96
N TYR A 118 -3.73 8.32 -10.29
CA TYR A 118 -4.22 9.54 -10.92
C TYR A 118 -3.16 10.14 -11.85
N GLU A 119 -1.90 10.24 -11.42
CA GLU A 119 -0.80 10.76 -12.23
C GLU A 119 -0.55 9.92 -13.50
N TYR A 120 -0.58 8.58 -13.38
CA TYR A 120 -0.44 7.70 -14.54
C TYR A 120 -1.61 7.83 -15.53
N VAL A 121 -2.84 7.82 -15.04
CA VAL A 121 -4.03 7.95 -15.88
C VAL A 121 -4.07 9.29 -16.62
N THR A 122 -3.68 10.38 -15.95
CA THR A 122 -3.66 11.71 -16.57
C THR A 122 -2.49 11.89 -17.53
N ARG A 123 -1.33 11.30 -17.23
CA ARG A 123 -0.18 11.31 -18.13
C ARG A 123 -0.47 10.60 -19.46
N PHE A 124 -1.26 9.54 -19.42
CA PHE A 124 -1.61 8.74 -20.59
C PHE A 124 -3.12 8.83 -20.89
N ILE A 125 -3.68 10.04 -20.83
CA ILE A 125 -5.14 10.27 -20.86
C ILE A 125 -5.81 9.70 -22.11
N GLU A 126 -5.15 9.66 -23.26
CA GLU A 126 -5.67 9.06 -24.49
C GLU A 126 -5.92 7.54 -24.36
N HIS A 127 -5.17 6.86 -23.48
CA HIS A 127 -5.31 5.46 -23.13
C HIS A 127 -5.70 5.28 -21.65
N GLY A 128 -6.27 6.32 -21.04
CA GLY A 128 -6.51 6.40 -19.60
C GLY A 128 -7.35 5.25 -19.04
N GLN A 129 -8.32 4.73 -19.80
CA GLN A 129 -9.14 3.59 -19.35
C GLN A 129 -8.31 2.30 -19.29
N ASP A 130 -7.50 2.02 -20.30
CA ASP A 130 -6.63 0.84 -20.32
C ASP A 130 -5.59 0.89 -19.20
N VAL A 131 -5.00 2.08 -18.99
CA VAL A 131 -4.07 2.33 -17.90
C VAL A 131 -4.74 2.13 -16.54
N ALA A 132 -5.92 2.69 -16.34
CA ALA A 132 -6.67 2.56 -15.08
C ALA A 132 -7.03 1.10 -14.80
N ILE A 133 -7.52 0.35 -15.80
CA ILE A 133 -7.86 -1.07 -15.67
C ILE A 133 -6.61 -1.89 -15.37
N LEU A 134 -5.53 -1.73 -16.14
CA LEU A 134 -4.28 -2.45 -15.92
C LEU A 134 -3.77 -2.23 -14.49
N ARG A 135 -3.75 -0.98 -14.02
CA ARG A 135 -3.27 -0.62 -12.70
C ARG A 135 -4.20 -1.10 -11.58
N ALA A 136 -5.51 -1.16 -11.82
CA ALA A 136 -6.48 -1.70 -10.87
C ALA A 136 -6.22 -3.18 -10.52
N PHE A 137 -5.70 -3.96 -11.47
CA PHE A 137 -5.39 -5.39 -11.28
C PHE A 137 -3.90 -5.69 -11.07
N SER A 138 -3.02 -4.70 -11.14
CA SER A 138 -1.58 -4.89 -10.97
C SER A 138 -0.96 -3.96 -9.93
N ALA A 139 -0.74 -2.70 -10.25
CA ALA A 139 -0.01 -1.76 -9.40
C ALA A 139 -0.75 -1.43 -8.08
N ILE A 140 -2.06 -1.21 -8.11
CA ILE A 140 -2.84 -0.91 -6.91
C ILE A 140 -2.84 -2.10 -5.93
N PRO A 141 -3.15 -3.36 -6.35
CA PRO A 141 -2.96 -4.53 -5.52
C PRO A 141 -1.52 -4.71 -5.02
N LEU A 142 -0.50 -4.43 -5.85
CA LEU A 142 0.90 -4.48 -5.43
C LEU A 142 1.15 -3.59 -4.22
N HIS A 143 0.77 -2.30 -4.30
CA HIS A 143 0.95 -1.36 -3.19
C HIS A 143 0.23 -1.82 -1.93
N ALA A 144 -1.01 -2.31 -2.05
CA ALA A 144 -1.75 -2.84 -0.91
C ALA A 144 -1.02 -4.04 -0.27
N MET A 145 -0.52 -4.97 -1.07
CA MET A 145 0.19 -6.16 -0.60
C MET A 145 1.55 -5.81 0.03
N CYS A 146 2.28 -4.84 -0.53
CA CYS A 146 3.48 -4.28 0.10
C CYS A 146 3.14 -3.64 1.45
N GLY A 147 2.02 -2.91 1.55
CA GLY A 147 1.51 -2.35 2.80
C GLY A 147 1.18 -3.41 3.85
N VAL A 148 0.54 -4.53 3.46
CA VAL A 148 0.28 -5.67 4.35
C VAL A 148 1.59 -6.29 4.85
N ILE A 149 2.55 -6.53 3.97
CA ILE A 149 3.83 -7.16 4.32
C ILE A 149 4.65 -6.23 5.21
N MET A 150 4.74 -4.95 4.86
CA MET A 150 5.39 -3.92 5.68
C MET A 150 4.76 -3.88 7.06
N GLY A 151 3.44 -3.76 7.13
CA GLY A 151 2.67 -3.70 8.37
C GLY A 151 2.84 -4.96 9.21
N PHE A 152 2.81 -6.15 8.61
CA PHE A 152 3.02 -7.39 9.34
C PHE A 152 4.37 -7.43 10.07
N TYR A 153 5.47 -7.19 9.35
CA TYR A 153 6.80 -7.19 9.98
C TYR A 153 7.00 -6.01 10.91
N PHE A 154 6.37 -4.86 10.65
CA PHE A 154 6.39 -3.71 11.54
C PHE A 154 5.64 -3.98 12.85
N GLY A 155 4.47 -4.62 12.79
CA GLY A 155 3.72 -5.08 13.95
C GLY A 155 4.50 -6.13 14.76
N MET A 156 5.13 -7.10 14.07
CA MET A 156 6.01 -8.07 14.73
C MET A 156 7.19 -7.40 15.46
N ALA A 157 7.72 -6.30 14.93
CA ALA A 157 8.82 -5.57 15.55
C ALA A 157 8.40 -4.76 16.80
N ASN A 158 7.17 -4.22 16.79
CA ASN A 158 6.69 -3.36 17.87
C ASN A 158 6.05 -4.15 19.03
N PHE A 159 5.32 -5.21 18.73
CA PHE A 159 4.49 -5.92 19.72
C PHE A 159 5.07 -7.27 20.16
N TYR A 160 6.01 -7.84 19.40
CA TYR A 160 6.63 -9.11 19.70
C TYR A 160 8.16 -8.97 19.74
N LYS A 161 8.79 -9.52 20.79
CA LYS A 161 10.24 -9.47 20.94
C LYS A 161 10.93 -10.43 19.96
N GLY A 162 11.98 -9.95 19.28
CA GLY A 162 12.92 -10.76 18.55
C GLY A 162 13.01 -10.53 17.05
N GLY A 163 14.20 -10.76 16.53
CA GLY A 163 14.54 -10.76 15.11
C GLY A 163 14.65 -9.38 14.46
N ASN A 164 15.11 -9.38 13.21
CA ASN A 164 15.33 -8.17 12.42
C ASN A 164 14.04 -7.71 11.71
N ASN A 165 12.91 -7.64 12.44
CA ASN A 165 11.61 -7.39 11.83
C ASN A 165 11.47 -5.97 11.28
N TYR A 166 12.09 -4.95 11.88
CA TYR A 166 12.15 -3.61 11.27
C TYR A 166 12.87 -3.60 9.92
N ALA A 167 13.99 -4.33 9.81
CA ALA A 167 14.69 -4.46 8.54
C ALA A 167 13.84 -5.22 7.51
N LYS A 168 13.13 -6.28 7.92
CA LYS A 168 12.21 -7.01 7.03
C LYS A 168 11.04 -6.14 6.58
N ALA A 169 10.47 -5.32 7.47
CA ALA A 169 9.39 -4.39 7.15
C ALA A 169 9.79 -3.38 6.06
N LEU A 170 11.06 -2.98 6.01
CA LEU A 170 11.59 -2.08 5.01
C LEU A 170 12.04 -2.83 3.74
N LEU A 171 12.93 -3.81 3.89
CA LEU A 171 13.66 -4.39 2.76
C LEU A 171 12.79 -5.32 1.90
N ILE A 172 11.87 -6.07 2.50
CA ILE A 172 11.05 -7.02 1.76
C ILE A 172 10.11 -6.29 0.77
N PRO A 173 9.34 -5.25 1.19
CA PRO A 173 8.54 -4.47 0.24
C PRO A 173 9.37 -3.78 -0.84
N ILE A 174 10.56 -3.25 -0.52
CA ILE A 174 11.48 -2.66 -1.51
C ILE A 174 11.84 -3.70 -2.58
N CYS A 175 12.24 -4.90 -2.17
CA CYS A 175 12.60 -5.96 -3.10
C CYS A 175 11.39 -6.42 -3.94
N ILE A 176 10.22 -6.57 -3.32
CA ILE A 176 8.99 -6.98 -4.01
C ILE A 176 8.58 -5.94 -5.05
N HIS A 177 8.52 -4.66 -4.66
CA HIS A 177 8.12 -3.58 -5.55
C HIS A 177 9.13 -3.41 -6.70
N GLY A 178 10.43 -3.40 -6.40
CA GLY A 178 11.47 -3.35 -7.42
C GLY A 178 11.40 -4.53 -8.40
N SER A 179 11.17 -5.75 -7.89
CA SER A 179 10.98 -6.94 -8.72
C SER A 179 9.74 -6.85 -9.62
N TYR A 180 8.64 -6.32 -9.08
CA TYR A 180 7.43 -6.08 -9.88
C TYR A 180 7.71 -5.09 -11.03
N ASN A 181 8.31 -3.95 -10.75
CA ASN A 181 8.63 -2.95 -11.78
C ASN A 181 9.58 -3.51 -12.84
N PHE A 182 10.52 -4.37 -12.44
CA PHE A 182 11.39 -5.08 -13.37
C PHE A 182 10.60 -6.05 -14.26
N VAL A 183 9.79 -6.93 -13.68
CA VAL A 183 9.03 -7.96 -14.41
C VAL A 183 7.94 -7.34 -15.29
N ALA A 184 7.27 -6.28 -14.81
CA ALA A 184 6.21 -5.58 -15.55
C ALA A 184 6.69 -4.99 -16.88
N GLY A 185 7.98 -4.61 -16.96
CA GLY A 185 8.61 -4.15 -18.20
C GLY A 185 8.87 -5.25 -19.24
N TYR A 186 8.80 -6.53 -18.85
CA TYR A 186 9.16 -7.64 -19.74
C TYR A 186 8.00 -8.52 -20.18
N SER A 187 7.04 -8.82 -19.29
CA SER A 187 6.02 -9.81 -19.61
C SER A 187 4.75 -9.64 -18.77
N PHE A 188 3.63 -9.46 -19.45
CA PHE A 188 2.32 -9.44 -18.83
C PHE A 188 2.02 -10.74 -18.04
N HIS A 189 2.32 -11.90 -18.61
CA HIS A 189 2.05 -13.19 -17.95
C HIS A 189 2.88 -13.37 -16.68
N LEU A 190 4.18 -13.03 -16.71
CA LEU A 190 5.02 -13.09 -15.52
C LEU A 190 4.54 -12.10 -14.44
N THR A 191 4.13 -10.91 -14.83
CA THR A 191 3.56 -9.93 -13.91
C THR A 191 2.28 -10.45 -13.24
N THR A 192 1.39 -11.09 -14.00
CA THR A 192 0.16 -11.68 -13.46
C THR A 192 0.48 -12.79 -12.48
N ILE A 193 1.39 -13.70 -12.80
CA ILE A 193 1.82 -14.77 -11.89
C ILE A 193 2.44 -14.17 -10.62
N PHE A 194 3.30 -13.16 -10.76
CA PHE A 194 3.92 -12.47 -9.64
C PHE A 194 2.88 -11.89 -8.67
N ILE A 195 1.89 -11.17 -9.19
CA ILE A 195 0.80 -10.58 -8.39
C ILE A 195 -0.02 -11.66 -7.69
N LEU A 196 -0.35 -12.77 -8.36
CA LEU A 196 -1.10 -13.87 -7.76
C LEU A 196 -0.33 -14.53 -6.61
N VAL A 197 0.96 -14.82 -6.79
CA VAL A 197 1.81 -15.39 -5.73
C VAL A 197 1.89 -14.43 -4.54
N LEU A 198 2.11 -13.15 -4.82
CA LEU A 198 2.17 -12.11 -3.78
C LEU A 198 0.85 -11.97 -3.03
N PHE A 199 -0.28 -12.05 -3.73
CA PHE A 199 -1.61 -11.99 -3.12
C PHE A 199 -1.82 -13.11 -2.08
N PHE A 200 -1.49 -14.36 -2.42
CA PHE A 200 -1.60 -15.47 -1.47
C PHE A 200 -0.66 -15.30 -0.27
N HIS A 201 0.54 -14.77 -0.50
CA HIS A 201 1.47 -14.49 0.59
C HIS A 201 0.97 -13.40 1.53
N ALA A 202 0.55 -12.25 1.00
CA ALA A 202 0.01 -11.14 1.79
C ALA A 202 -1.26 -11.55 2.55
N LYS A 203 -2.18 -12.29 1.89
CA LYS A 203 -3.38 -12.84 2.52
C LYS A 203 -3.04 -13.74 3.70
N ARG A 204 -2.01 -14.59 3.57
CA ARG A 204 -1.56 -15.45 4.68
C ARG A 204 -1.04 -14.64 5.86
N LEU A 205 -0.24 -13.60 5.62
CA LEU A 205 0.28 -12.73 6.69
C LEU A 205 -0.83 -11.96 7.39
N HIS A 206 -1.74 -11.35 6.63
CA HIS A 206 -2.91 -10.68 7.16
C HIS A 206 -3.75 -11.63 8.04
N HIS A 207 -4.03 -12.84 7.56
CA HIS A 207 -4.82 -13.84 8.30
C HIS A 207 -4.18 -14.25 9.63
N GLN A 208 -2.85 -14.26 9.73
CA GLN A 208 -2.16 -14.54 11.01
C GLN A 208 -2.53 -13.50 12.08
N PHE A 209 -2.59 -12.21 11.74
CA PHE A 209 -2.98 -11.18 12.72
C PHE A 209 -4.48 -11.20 13.03
N VAL A 210 -5.33 -11.52 12.05
CA VAL A 210 -6.77 -11.75 12.31
C VAL A 210 -7.00 -12.88 13.32
N ILE A 211 -6.25 -13.99 13.19
CA ILE A 211 -6.35 -15.11 14.17
C ILE A 211 -5.88 -14.65 15.56
N LEU A 212 -4.81 -13.88 15.65
CA LEU A 212 -4.30 -13.35 16.92
C LEU A 212 -5.32 -12.46 17.62
N GLN A 213 -6.00 -11.57 16.90
CA GLN A 213 -7.10 -10.76 17.44
C GLN A 213 -8.25 -11.63 17.95
N GLN A 214 -8.66 -12.65 17.19
CA GLN A 214 -9.75 -13.56 17.58
C GLN A 214 -9.41 -14.33 18.87
N ASN A 215 -8.17 -14.79 19.02
CA ASN A 215 -7.73 -15.51 20.22
C ASN A 215 -7.71 -14.59 21.44
N LYS A 216 -7.16 -13.38 21.32
CA LYS A 216 -7.18 -12.37 22.40
C LYS A 216 -8.60 -12.08 22.90
N THR A 217 -9.56 -12.03 21.98
CA THR A 217 -10.97 -11.80 22.35
C THR A 217 -11.60 -12.99 23.07
N ARG A 218 -11.29 -14.24 22.63
CA ARG A 218 -11.79 -15.45 23.30
C ARG A 218 -11.26 -15.59 24.72
N GLU A 219 -9.99 -15.23 24.94
CA GLU A 219 -9.37 -15.26 26.27
C GLU A 219 -9.96 -14.21 27.22
N ALA A 220 -10.43 -13.06 26.68
CA ALA A 220 -11.05 -11.99 27.45
C ALA A 220 -12.52 -12.26 27.82
N GLN A 221 -13.18 -13.28 27.20
CA GLN A 221 -14.55 -13.67 27.56
C GLN A 221 -14.53 -14.53 28.84
N PRO A 222 -15.36 -14.22 29.86
CA PRO A 222 -15.49 -15.08 31.05
C PRO A 222 -15.91 -16.49 30.59
N LYS A 223 -15.20 -17.50 31.08
CA LYS A 223 -15.63 -18.91 30.93
C LYS A 223 -16.95 -19.07 31.69
N LEU A 224 -18.03 -19.24 30.93
CA LEU A 224 -19.34 -19.62 31.47
C LEU A 224 -19.28 -21.02 32.10
#